data_85a9cc5535cf5ca69d21c149bb6d43c3
#
_entry.id   85a9cc5535cf5ca69d21c149bb6d43c3
#
_cell.length_a   1.000
_cell.length_b   1.000
_cell.length_c   1.000
_cell.angle_alpha   90.00
_cell.angle_beta   90.00
_cell.angle_gamma   90.00
#
_symmetry.space_group_name_H-M   'P 1'
#
loop_
_entity.id
_entity.type
_entity.pdbx_description
1 polymer ?
#
loop_
_entity_poly.entity_id
_entity_poly.type
_entity_poly.pdbx_seq_one_letter_code
_entity_poly.pdbx_strand_id
1 'polypeptide(L)'
;SGHGANVPDANGDEADRRDEILCPTDLDWKSPLTDDWLRTTLDRLRAVVNLTVVMDCCHSGSNTRALLPPDAKSMPRYLPNPWDIMAAESGRKLRGKVAVGMRAATAAKRRRSDVAIVEIPEVLVTGCRDTQTSADASIGGTFNGALTYHLVAALKAAKGKTTYRRLHADVLARLAKAKFDQVPQLEGSKANLDRGFLDPLV
;
A
#
# COMPACT_ATOMS: atom_id res chain seq x y z
N SER A 1 6.53 -0.37 7.59
CA SER A 1 5.18 -0.23 8.14
C SER A 1 4.95 1.22 8.52
N GLY A 2 3.96 1.87 7.95
CA GLY A 2 3.72 3.30 8.12
C GLY A 2 2.49 3.75 7.35
N HIS A 3 2.36 5.06 7.16
CA HIS A 3 1.34 5.63 6.30
C HIS A 3 1.89 5.83 4.89
N GLY A 4 1.04 5.72 3.91
CA GLY A 4 1.25 6.18 2.56
C GLY A 4 0.32 7.35 2.25
N ALA A 5 0.60 8.06 1.21
CA ALA A 5 -0.22 9.14 0.67
C ALA A 5 0.00 9.22 -0.84
N ASN A 6 -0.61 10.18 -1.48
CA ASN A 6 -0.29 10.53 -2.85
C ASN A 6 -0.17 12.05 -3.02
N VAL A 7 0.60 12.45 -4.02
CA VAL A 7 0.80 13.84 -4.43
C VAL A 7 0.47 13.99 -5.92
N PRO A 8 0.31 15.20 -6.45
CA PRO A 8 0.18 15.37 -7.89
C PRO A 8 1.40 14.80 -8.61
N ASP A 9 1.16 14.02 -9.65
CA ASP A 9 2.17 13.46 -10.53
C ASP A 9 3.00 14.56 -11.20
N ALA A 10 4.31 14.51 -11.01
CA ALA A 10 5.24 15.54 -11.48
C ALA A 10 5.78 15.25 -12.89
N ASN A 11 5.84 13.98 -13.32
CA ASN A 11 6.46 13.54 -14.58
C ASN A 11 5.42 13.13 -15.64
N GLY A 12 4.16 12.88 -15.24
CA GLY A 12 3.04 12.60 -16.14
C GLY A 12 2.93 11.15 -16.58
N ASP A 13 3.57 10.21 -15.89
CA ASP A 13 3.56 8.79 -16.24
C ASP A 13 2.41 8.01 -15.55
N GLU A 14 1.81 8.59 -14.51
CA GLU A 14 0.71 7.96 -13.80
C GLU A 14 -0.66 8.22 -14.44
N ALA A 15 -1.43 7.13 -14.62
CA ALA A 15 -2.73 7.18 -15.27
C ALA A 15 -3.78 7.99 -14.51
N ASP A 16 -3.68 8.06 -13.19
CA ASP A 16 -4.54 8.84 -12.29
C ASP A 16 -3.96 10.21 -11.94
N ARG A 17 -2.77 10.55 -12.47
CA ARG A 17 -2.03 11.78 -12.25
C ARG A 17 -1.62 11.99 -10.80
N ARG A 18 -1.23 10.93 -10.11
CA ARG A 18 -0.81 10.98 -8.72
C ARG A 18 0.36 10.04 -8.49
N ASP A 19 1.45 10.58 -7.97
CA ASP A 19 2.58 9.81 -7.45
C ASP A 19 2.24 9.28 -6.06
N GLU A 20 2.58 8.05 -5.81
CA GLU A 20 2.49 7.40 -4.51
C GLU A 20 3.68 7.78 -3.64
N ILE A 21 3.46 8.05 -2.37
CA ILE A 21 4.52 8.47 -1.46
C ILE A 21 4.53 7.68 -0.16
N LEU A 22 5.71 7.51 0.40
CA LEU A 22 5.90 7.06 1.77
C LEU A 22 5.83 8.27 2.72
N CYS A 23 5.19 8.09 3.87
CA CYS A 23 5.04 9.13 4.88
C CYS A 23 5.91 8.85 6.11
N PRO A 24 7.21 9.23 6.11
CA PRO A 24 8.02 9.21 7.32
C PRO A 24 7.52 10.25 8.33
N THR A 25 7.99 10.16 9.56
CA THR A 25 7.58 11.07 10.65
C THR A 25 7.93 12.53 10.38
N ASP A 26 8.96 12.76 9.59
CA ASP A 26 9.48 14.06 9.16
C ASP A 26 9.10 14.40 7.71
N LEU A 27 7.95 13.90 7.24
CA LEU A 27 7.46 14.11 5.89
C LEU A 27 7.47 15.57 5.49
N ASP A 28 8.26 15.88 4.46
CA ASP A 28 8.16 17.16 3.74
C ASP A 28 7.33 16.98 2.48
N TRP A 29 6.14 17.59 2.47
CA TRP A 29 5.24 17.56 1.33
C TRP A 29 5.79 18.23 0.06
N LYS A 30 6.85 19.04 0.17
CA LYS A 30 7.50 19.68 -0.97
C LYS A 30 8.56 18.81 -1.63
N SER A 31 9.07 17.82 -0.88
CA SER A 31 10.09 16.88 -1.34
C SER A 31 9.79 15.47 -0.79
N PRO A 32 8.64 14.88 -1.18
CA PRO A 32 8.22 13.59 -0.65
C PRO A 32 9.08 12.44 -1.18
N LEU A 33 9.04 11.32 -0.46
CA LEU A 33 9.61 10.06 -0.93
C LEU A 33 8.61 9.37 -1.86
N THR A 34 8.74 9.61 -3.17
CA THR A 34 7.88 9.01 -4.19
C THR A 34 8.30 7.56 -4.49
N ASP A 35 7.39 6.78 -5.04
CA ASP A 35 7.66 5.44 -5.56
C ASP A 35 8.69 5.48 -6.70
N ASP A 36 8.65 6.49 -7.57
CA ASP A 36 9.67 6.77 -8.59
C ASP A 36 11.07 6.95 -8.02
N TRP A 37 11.18 7.76 -6.95
CA TRP A 37 12.44 7.93 -6.25
C TRP A 37 12.93 6.60 -5.67
N LEU A 38 12.01 5.84 -5.08
CA LEU A 38 12.33 4.51 -4.54
C LEU A 38 12.78 3.58 -5.66
N ARG A 39 12.05 3.51 -6.77
CA ARG A 39 12.39 2.68 -7.94
C ARG A 39 13.77 3.02 -8.46
N THR A 40 14.03 4.31 -8.75
CA THR A 40 15.34 4.78 -9.21
C THR A 40 16.48 4.43 -8.25
N THR A 41 16.19 4.45 -6.94
CA THR A 41 17.17 4.09 -5.90
C THR A 41 17.45 2.59 -5.89
N LEU A 42 16.40 1.76 -5.99
CA LEU A 42 16.52 0.31 -6.00
C LEU A 42 17.18 -0.22 -7.27
N ASP A 43 16.97 0.42 -8.43
CA ASP A 43 17.59 0.06 -9.70
C ASP A 43 19.12 0.22 -9.71
N ARG A 44 19.68 0.95 -8.75
CA ARG A 44 21.14 1.07 -8.55
C ARG A 44 21.74 -0.13 -7.84
N LEU A 45 20.93 -1.00 -7.28
CA LEU A 45 21.40 -2.20 -6.61
C LEU A 45 21.96 -3.19 -7.65
N ARG A 46 23.05 -3.86 -7.27
CA ARG A 46 23.63 -4.88 -8.13
C ARG A 46 22.69 -6.09 -8.21
N ALA A 47 22.62 -6.75 -9.37
CA ALA A 47 21.78 -7.92 -9.61
C ALA A 47 22.04 -9.10 -8.65
N VAL A 48 23.19 -9.12 -7.97
CA VAL A 48 23.54 -10.15 -6.98
C VAL A 48 22.94 -9.87 -5.58
N VAL A 49 22.28 -8.71 -5.39
CA VAL A 49 21.64 -8.36 -4.12
C VAL A 49 20.29 -9.03 -4.04
N ASN A 50 20.08 -9.84 -3.00
CA ASN A 50 18.77 -10.38 -2.67
C ASN A 50 17.98 -9.30 -1.91
N LEU A 51 17.13 -8.57 -2.62
CA LEU A 51 16.29 -7.55 -2.04
C LEU A 51 14.89 -8.11 -1.77
N THR A 52 14.41 -7.90 -0.55
CA THR A 52 13.02 -8.11 -0.18
C THR A 52 12.47 -6.81 0.38
N VAL A 53 11.40 -6.31 -0.23
CA VAL A 53 10.69 -5.11 0.20
C VAL A 53 9.35 -5.51 0.79
N VAL A 54 9.04 -5.06 1.99
CA VAL A 54 7.74 -5.27 2.64
C VAL A 54 7.13 -3.92 2.96
N MET A 55 6.04 -3.59 2.28
CA MET A 55 5.35 -2.31 2.40
C MET A 55 3.98 -2.52 3.06
N ASP A 56 3.84 -2.12 4.32
CA ASP A 56 2.56 -2.11 5.03
C ASP A 56 2.10 -0.66 5.17
N CYS A 57 1.68 -0.09 4.07
CA CYS A 57 1.13 1.25 3.91
C CYS A 57 0.09 1.26 2.79
N CYS A 58 -0.70 2.33 2.69
CA CYS A 58 -1.70 2.51 1.63
C CYS A 58 -1.39 3.78 0.86
N HIS A 59 -1.56 3.70 -0.45
CA HIS A 59 -1.45 4.85 -1.34
C HIS A 59 -2.82 5.29 -1.85
N SER A 60 -3.85 4.42 -1.80
CA SER A 60 -5.22 4.74 -2.20
C SER A 60 -6.10 5.05 -0.99
N GLY A 61 -6.45 6.31 -0.80
CA GLY A 61 -7.48 6.76 0.13
C GLY A 61 -8.80 6.96 -0.61
N SER A 62 -9.79 6.07 -0.44
CA SER A 62 -11.14 6.43 -0.81
C SER A 62 -11.61 7.56 0.12
N ASN A 63 -12.01 8.70 -0.43
CA ASN A 63 -12.46 9.90 0.29
C ASN A 63 -13.55 9.68 1.34
N THR A 64 -14.16 8.50 1.38
CA THR A 64 -15.23 8.13 2.31
C THR A 64 -14.72 7.58 3.65
N ARG A 65 -13.44 7.19 3.77
CA ARG A 65 -12.88 6.61 5.00
C ARG A 65 -12.16 7.60 5.92
N ALA A 66 -11.95 8.83 5.48
CA ALA A 66 -11.36 9.90 6.30
C ALA A 66 -12.25 10.34 7.49
N LEU A 67 -13.45 9.77 7.63
CA LEU A 67 -14.42 10.07 8.69
C LEU A 67 -14.72 8.81 9.54
N LEU A 68 -13.72 8.00 9.83
CA LEU A 68 -13.93 6.92 10.79
C LEU A 68 -14.14 7.51 12.19
N PRO A 69 -15.07 6.95 12.98
CA PRO A 69 -15.27 7.37 14.35
C PRO A 69 -14.01 7.15 15.19
N PRO A 70 -13.78 7.95 16.24
CA PRO A 70 -12.57 7.86 17.08
C PRO A 70 -12.37 6.51 17.77
N ASP A 71 -13.41 5.69 17.87
CA ASP A 71 -13.43 4.35 18.46
C ASP A 71 -13.26 3.22 17.43
N ALA A 72 -12.94 3.55 16.17
CA ALA A 72 -12.70 2.54 15.13
C ALA A 72 -11.56 1.60 15.53
N LYS A 73 -11.84 0.30 15.56
CA LYS A 73 -10.85 -0.74 15.88
C LYS A 73 -9.78 -0.92 14.78
N SER A 74 -9.95 -0.27 13.67
CA SER A 74 -9.04 -0.30 12.52
C SER A 74 -9.10 1.03 11.78
N MET A 75 -7.93 1.55 11.43
CA MET A 75 -7.76 2.78 10.67
C MET A 75 -7.00 2.49 9.36
N PRO A 76 -7.30 3.19 8.26
CA PRO A 76 -6.50 3.06 7.03
C PRO A 76 -5.10 3.64 7.26
N ARG A 77 -4.10 2.97 6.70
CA ARG A 77 -2.71 3.46 6.70
C ARG A 77 -2.46 4.46 5.58
N TYR A 78 -3.36 5.43 5.46
CA TYR A 78 -3.34 6.48 4.47
C TYR A 78 -3.39 7.85 5.15
N LEU A 79 -2.49 8.75 4.72
CA LEU A 79 -2.45 10.14 5.15
C LEU A 79 -2.99 11.03 4.03
N PRO A 80 -4.16 11.67 4.19
CA PRO A 80 -4.66 12.59 3.18
C PRO A 80 -3.70 13.77 3.00
N ASN A 81 -3.42 14.15 1.76
CA ASN A 81 -2.57 15.29 1.52
C ASN A 81 -3.29 16.61 1.85
N PRO A 82 -2.56 17.67 2.24
CA PRO A 82 -3.14 18.94 2.65
C PRO A 82 -4.00 19.60 1.57
N TRP A 83 -3.64 19.45 0.31
CA TRP A 83 -4.37 20.06 -0.82
C TRP A 83 -5.75 19.42 -1.01
N ASP A 84 -5.86 18.10 -0.88
CA ASP A 84 -7.14 17.39 -0.97
C ASP A 84 -8.06 17.78 0.21
N ILE A 85 -7.50 17.96 1.40
CA ILE A 85 -8.25 18.46 2.57
C ILE A 85 -8.78 19.85 2.31
N MET A 86 -7.93 20.78 1.87
CA MET A 86 -8.33 22.16 1.56
C MET A 86 -9.36 22.23 0.43
N ALA A 87 -9.22 21.42 -0.61
CA ALA A 87 -10.18 21.33 -1.70
C ALA A 87 -11.54 20.81 -1.22
N ALA A 88 -11.55 19.78 -0.38
CA ALA A 88 -12.76 19.23 0.21
C ALA A 88 -13.48 20.24 1.12
N GLU A 89 -12.76 21.00 1.93
CA GLU A 89 -13.30 22.06 2.77
C GLU A 89 -13.87 23.22 1.96
N SER A 90 -13.16 23.64 0.91
CA SER A 90 -13.61 24.67 -0.02
C SER A 90 -14.87 24.23 -0.77
N GLY A 91 -14.93 22.99 -1.21
CA GLY A 91 -16.10 22.39 -1.86
C GLY A 91 -17.32 22.29 -0.92
N ARG A 92 -17.12 22.04 0.38
CA ARG A 92 -18.21 22.08 1.38
C ARG A 92 -18.78 23.47 1.58
N LYS A 93 -17.92 24.50 1.60
CA LYS A 93 -18.36 25.91 1.69
C LYS A 93 -19.16 26.36 0.45
N LEU A 94 -18.81 25.84 -0.73
CA LEU A 94 -19.54 26.12 -1.98
C LEU A 94 -20.85 25.35 -2.07
N ARG A 95 -20.94 24.11 -1.58
CA ARG A 95 -22.19 23.32 -1.57
C ARG A 95 -23.28 23.91 -0.69
N GLY A 96 -22.95 24.72 0.30
CA GLY A 96 -23.92 25.48 1.09
C GLY A 96 -24.62 26.61 0.30
N LYS A 97 -24.21 26.92 -0.93
CA LYS A 97 -24.76 28.02 -1.75
C LYS A 97 -25.26 27.62 -3.14
N VAL A 98 -24.99 26.40 -3.62
CA VAL A 98 -25.45 25.96 -4.97
C VAL A 98 -25.80 24.48 -4.94
N ALA A 99 -27.07 24.19 -4.76
CA ALA A 99 -27.65 22.89 -5.09
C ALA A 99 -27.97 22.90 -6.60
N VAL A 100 -27.00 22.57 -7.46
CA VAL A 100 -27.27 22.18 -8.86
C VAL A 100 -26.18 21.24 -9.34
N GLY A 101 -26.58 19.99 -9.60
CA GLY A 101 -26.15 19.11 -10.68
C GLY A 101 -24.66 18.96 -10.96
N MET A 102 -23.93 18.16 -10.17
CA MET A 102 -22.76 17.45 -10.71
C MET A 102 -23.04 15.95 -10.71
N ARG A 103 -23.29 15.45 -11.91
CA ARG A 103 -23.30 14.00 -12.19
C ARG A 103 -21.98 13.41 -11.73
N ALA A 104 -22.07 12.34 -10.96
CA ALA A 104 -20.93 11.51 -10.60
C ALA A 104 -20.17 11.16 -11.88
N ALA A 105 -18.88 11.53 -11.92
CA ALA A 105 -17.99 11.00 -12.93
C ALA A 105 -18.00 9.48 -12.77
N THR A 106 -18.53 8.81 -13.77
CA THR A 106 -18.53 7.36 -13.88
C THR A 106 -17.09 6.90 -13.79
N ALA A 107 -16.81 6.08 -12.76
CA ALA A 107 -15.55 5.39 -12.64
C ALA A 107 -15.22 4.73 -13.98
N ALA A 108 -14.17 5.22 -14.64
CA ALA A 108 -13.69 4.63 -15.86
C ALA A 108 -13.33 3.20 -15.54
N LYS A 109 -14.07 2.27 -16.16
CA LYS A 109 -13.84 0.84 -16.03
C LYS A 109 -12.47 0.57 -16.63
N ARG A 110 -11.43 0.53 -15.78
CA ARG A 110 -10.09 0.16 -16.19
C ARG A 110 -10.18 -1.20 -16.86
N ARG A 111 -10.05 -1.24 -18.18
CA ARG A 111 -9.72 -2.48 -18.86
C ARG A 111 -8.41 -2.93 -18.23
N ARG A 112 -8.38 -4.14 -17.71
CA ARG A 112 -7.13 -4.87 -17.51
C ARG A 112 -6.44 -4.87 -18.88
N SER A 113 -5.54 -3.93 -19.08
CA SER A 113 -4.48 -4.15 -20.04
C SER A 113 -3.69 -5.32 -19.47
N ASP A 114 -3.44 -6.34 -20.30
CA ASP A 114 -2.45 -7.35 -20.03
C ASP A 114 -1.09 -6.65 -19.91
N VAL A 115 -0.87 -6.05 -18.76
CA VAL A 115 0.49 -5.60 -18.38
C VAL A 115 1.23 -6.91 -18.21
N ALA A 116 2.12 -7.20 -19.17
CA ALA A 116 3.10 -8.25 -19.01
C ALA A 116 3.66 -8.08 -17.60
N ILE A 117 3.61 -9.14 -16.80
CA ILE A 117 4.20 -9.15 -15.46
C ILE A 117 5.66 -8.82 -15.70
N VAL A 118 6.06 -7.59 -15.42
CA VAL A 118 7.47 -7.20 -15.46
C VAL A 118 8.09 -7.96 -14.32
N GLU A 119 8.92 -8.95 -14.63
CA GLU A 119 9.67 -9.70 -13.62
C GLU A 119 10.61 -8.71 -12.93
N ILE A 120 10.23 -8.28 -11.73
CA ILE A 120 11.09 -7.45 -10.89
C ILE A 120 12.15 -8.33 -10.22
N PRO A 121 13.39 -7.86 -10.13
CA PRO A 121 14.48 -8.64 -9.54
C PRO A 121 14.33 -8.84 -8.03
N GLU A 122 13.65 -7.94 -7.35
CA GLU A 122 13.32 -8.03 -5.93
C GLU A 122 12.07 -8.88 -5.67
N VAL A 123 11.86 -9.22 -4.40
CA VAL A 123 10.57 -9.70 -3.90
C VAL A 123 9.86 -8.54 -3.21
N LEU A 124 8.68 -8.18 -3.69
CA LEU A 124 7.85 -7.13 -3.11
C LEU A 124 6.61 -7.76 -2.47
N VAL A 125 6.36 -7.39 -1.21
CA VAL A 125 5.13 -7.72 -0.48
C VAL A 125 4.45 -6.41 -0.10
N THR A 126 3.26 -6.15 -0.64
CA THR A 126 2.47 -4.97 -0.32
C THR A 126 1.27 -5.30 0.57
N GLY A 127 0.81 -4.31 1.36
CA GLY A 127 -0.22 -4.50 2.38
C GLY A 127 -1.61 -4.83 1.84
N CYS A 128 -1.91 -4.38 0.62
CA CYS A 128 -3.23 -4.54 0.00
C CYS A 128 -3.15 -4.32 -1.52
N ARG A 129 -4.24 -4.57 -2.22
CA ARG A 129 -4.40 -4.18 -3.64
C ARG A 129 -4.53 -2.67 -3.77
N ASP A 130 -4.25 -2.13 -4.96
CA ASP A 130 -4.37 -0.69 -5.27
C ASP A 130 -5.73 -0.10 -4.94
N THR A 131 -6.79 -0.90 -5.03
CA THR A 131 -8.18 -0.50 -4.72
C THR A 131 -8.59 -0.69 -3.26
N GLN A 132 -7.67 -1.16 -2.41
CA GLN A 132 -7.89 -1.45 -1.00
C GLN A 132 -7.04 -0.56 -0.11
N THR A 133 -7.28 -0.62 1.19
CA THR A 133 -6.44 0.03 2.20
C THR A 133 -5.87 -1.00 3.16
N SER A 134 -4.58 -0.89 3.47
CA SER A 134 -3.94 -1.59 4.56
C SER A 134 -4.47 -1.06 5.90
N ALA A 135 -4.69 -1.95 6.83
CA ALA A 135 -5.28 -1.61 8.11
C ALA A 135 -4.22 -1.40 9.19
N ASP A 136 -4.35 -0.31 9.93
CA ASP A 136 -3.76 -0.15 11.26
C ASP A 136 -4.80 -0.56 12.28
N ALA A 137 -4.58 -1.66 12.97
CA ALA A 137 -5.58 -2.28 13.81
C ALA A 137 -5.07 -2.50 15.24
N SER A 138 -5.99 -2.39 16.20
CA SER A 138 -5.68 -2.79 17.57
C SER A 138 -5.68 -4.32 17.67
N ILE A 139 -4.48 -4.89 17.73
CA ILE A 139 -4.25 -6.33 17.82
C ILE A 139 -3.42 -6.61 19.08
N GLY A 140 -3.95 -7.42 19.99
CA GLY A 140 -3.24 -7.74 21.24
C GLY A 140 -3.04 -6.54 22.18
N GLY A 141 -3.88 -5.53 22.09
CA GLY A 141 -3.84 -4.33 22.95
C GLY A 141 -2.92 -3.22 22.45
N THR A 142 -2.28 -3.37 21.29
CA THR A 142 -1.47 -2.35 20.64
C THR A 142 -1.90 -2.15 19.18
N PHE A 143 -1.68 -0.95 18.64
CA PHE A 143 -1.90 -0.70 17.23
C PHE A 143 -0.75 -1.29 16.40
N ASN A 144 -1.10 -2.07 15.39
CA ASN A 144 -0.16 -2.72 14.49
C ASN A 144 -0.71 -2.68 13.06
N GLY A 145 0.17 -2.57 12.08
CA GLY A 145 -0.22 -2.86 10.71
C GLY A 145 -0.61 -4.33 10.56
N ALA A 146 -1.78 -4.57 10.02
CA ALA A 146 -2.32 -5.92 9.98
C ALA A 146 -1.44 -6.87 9.15
N LEU A 147 -0.90 -6.41 8.00
CA LEU A 147 0.08 -7.19 7.25
C LEU A 147 1.30 -7.54 8.13
N THR A 148 1.94 -6.53 8.72
CA THR A 148 3.17 -6.71 9.51
C THR A 148 2.94 -7.68 10.67
N TYR A 149 1.85 -7.52 11.41
CA TYR A 149 1.52 -8.39 12.52
C TYR A 149 1.37 -9.86 12.09
N HIS A 150 0.57 -10.11 11.05
CA HIS A 150 0.30 -11.47 10.57
C HIS A 150 1.51 -12.09 9.86
N LEU A 151 2.34 -11.30 9.17
CA LEU A 151 3.59 -11.74 8.56
C LEU A 151 4.57 -12.24 9.64
N VAL A 152 4.78 -11.44 10.69
CA VAL A 152 5.64 -11.84 11.81
C VAL A 152 5.11 -13.08 12.52
N ALA A 153 3.80 -13.19 12.72
CA ALA A 153 3.19 -14.37 13.32
C ALA A 153 3.36 -15.62 12.45
N ALA A 154 3.23 -15.49 11.13
CA ALA A 154 3.44 -16.59 10.18
C ALA A 154 4.91 -17.04 10.16
N LEU A 155 5.86 -16.10 10.14
CA LEU A 155 7.30 -16.40 10.20
C LEU A 155 7.69 -17.12 11.50
N LYS A 156 7.17 -16.66 12.64
CA LYS A 156 7.40 -17.33 13.93
C LYS A 156 6.83 -18.76 13.94
N ALA A 157 5.63 -18.96 13.40
CA ALA A 157 5.01 -20.30 13.31
C ALA A 157 5.82 -21.24 12.42
N ALA A 158 6.37 -20.75 11.32
CA ALA A 158 7.23 -21.50 10.40
C ALA A 158 8.68 -21.65 10.92
N LYS A 159 9.01 -21.05 12.07
CA LYS A 159 10.39 -20.99 12.60
C LYS A 159 11.39 -20.43 11.57
N GLY A 160 10.96 -19.48 10.75
CA GLY A 160 11.74 -18.91 9.65
C GLY A 160 11.92 -19.82 8.44
N LYS A 161 11.48 -21.07 8.47
CA LYS A 161 11.66 -22.06 7.40
C LYS A 161 10.43 -22.12 6.50
N THR A 162 10.35 -21.21 5.55
CA THR A 162 9.23 -21.13 4.60
C THR A 162 9.68 -20.45 3.31
N THR A 163 8.95 -20.67 2.22
CA THR A 163 9.16 -19.90 0.98
C THR A 163 8.29 -18.65 0.99
N TYR A 164 8.60 -17.67 0.12
CA TYR A 164 7.77 -16.47 -0.02
C TYR A 164 6.31 -16.82 -0.35
N ARG A 165 6.07 -17.76 -1.28
CA ARG A 165 4.70 -18.19 -1.63
C ARG A 165 3.94 -18.81 -0.46
N ARG A 166 4.57 -19.68 0.30
CA ARG A 166 3.93 -20.31 1.46
C ARG A 166 3.66 -19.29 2.57
N LEU A 167 4.64 -18.41 2.81
CA LEU A 167 4.48 -17.32 3.77
C LEU A 167 3.32 -16.42 3.40
N HIS A 168 3.24 -15.99 2.14
CA HIS A 168 2.16 -15.17 1.63
C HIS A 168 0.78 -15.86 1.78
N ALA A 169 0.68 -17.13 1.40
CA ALA A 169 -0.55 -17.90 1.56
C ALA A 169 -1.00 -18.01 3.04
N ASP A 170 -0.04 -18.24 3.98
CA ASP A 170 -0.36 -18.26 5.41
C ASP A 170 -0.81 -16.88 5.93
N VAL A 171 -0.18 -15.80 5.47
CA VAL A 171 -0.59 -14.43 5.80
C VAL A 171 -2.01 -14.14 5.33
N LEU A 172 -2.35 -14.50 4.08
CA LEU A 172 -3.71 -14.35 3.54
C LEU A 172 -4.74 -15.09 4.39
N ALA A 173 -4.44 -16.34 4.75
CA ALA A 173 -5.34 -17.16 5.58
C ALA A 173 -5.54 -16.54 6.99
N ARG A 174 -4.48 -16.00 7.58
CA ARG A 174 -4.54 -15.33 8.90
C ARG A 174 -5.35 -14.04 8.85
N LEU A 175 -5.15 -13.21 7.84
CA LEU A 175 -5.92 -11.97 7.64
C LEU A 175 -7.40 -12.27 7.43
N ALA A 176 -7.74 -13.24 6.59
CA ALA A 176 -9.12 -13.67 6.37
C ALA A 176 -9.77 -14.20 7.66
N LYS A 177 -9.07 -15.02 8.43
CA LYS A 177 -9.53 -15.52 9.74
C LYS A 177 -9.77 -14.39 10.73
N ALA A 178 -8.94 -13.35 10.70
CA ALA A 178 -9.05 -12.17 11.54
C ALA A 178 -10.07 -11.14 11.00
N LYS A 179 -10.77 -11.46 9.89
CA LYS A 179 -11.80 -10.64 9.24
C LYS A 179 -11.28 -9.30 8.69
N PHE A 180 -10.03 -9.27 8.26
CA PHE A 180 -9.51 -8.18 7.44
C PHE A 180 -9.89 -8.42 5.98
N ASP A 181 -10.31 -7.38 5.28
CA ASP A 181 -10.67 -7.41 3.86
C ASP A 181 -9.48 -7.09 2.93
N GLN A 182 -8.35 -6.66 3.49
CA GLN A 182 -7.12 -6.42 2.73
C GLN A 182 -6.53 -7.71 2.19
N VAL A 183 -6.04 -7.63 0.96
CA VAL A 183 -5.40 -8.75 0.26
C VAL A 183 -3.98 -8.34 -0.10
N PRO A 184 -2.98 -8.67 0.73
CA PRO A 184 -1.58 -8.46 0.40
C PRO A 184 -1.21 -8.99 -0.98
N GLN A 185 -0.32 -8.29 -1.67
CA GLN A 185 0.19 -8.73 -2.95
C GLN A 185 1.61 -9.25 -2.79
N LEU A 186 2.01 -10.18 -3.64
CA LEU A 186 3.35 -10.77 -3.67
C LEU A 186 3.84 -10.72 -5.11
N GLU A 187 4.90 -9.98 -5.35
CA GLU A 187 5.50 -9.78 -6.67
C GLU A 187 6.97 -10.18 -6.67
N GLY A 188 7.47 -10.58 -7.81
CA GLY A 188 8.84 -11.06 -8.02
C GLY A 188 8.92 -12.15 -9.07
N SER A 189 10.11 -12.51 -9.50
CA SER A 189 10.30 -13.63 -10.41
C SER A 189 9.84 -14.96 -9.77
N LYS A 190 9.42 -15.91 -10.60
CA LYS A 190 8.99 -17.23 -10.11
C LYS A 190 10.07 -17.88 -9.25
N ALA A 191 11.32 -17.81 -9.69
CA ALA A 191 12.46 -18.39 -8.96
C ALA A 191 12.62 -17.75 -7.57
N ASN A 192 12.51 -16.41 -7.49
CA ASN A 192 12.62 -15.70 -6.23
C ASN A 192 11.46 -16.03 -5.26
N LEU A 193 10.24 -16.16 -5.79
CA LEU A 193 9.06 -16.45 -4.98
C LEU A 193 9.04 -17.87 -4.41
N ASP A 194 9.64 -18.83 -5.11
CA ASP A 194 9.70 -20.24 -4.70
C ASP A 194 10.90 -20.52 -3.78
N ARG A 195 11.82 -19.55 -3.62
CA ARG A 195 12.97 -19.62 -2.73
C ARG A 195 12.57 -19.48 -1.26
N GLY A 196 13.44 -19.95 -0.34
CA GLY A 196 13.27 -19.74 1.09
C GLY A 196 13.28 -18.25 1.45
N PHE A 197 12.49 -17.88 2.44
CA PHE A 197 12.39 -16.49 2.90
C PHE A 197 13.75 -15.99 3.39
N LEU A 198 14.27 -14.96 2.74
CA LEU A 198 15.59 -14.36 2.99
C LEU A 198 16.78 -15.30 2.75
N ASP A 199 16.60 -16.45 2.09
CA ASP A 199 17.72 -17.29 1.71
C ASP A 199 18.69 -16.53 0.79
N PRO A 200 20.02 -16.74 0.90
CA PRO A 200 20.97 -16.10 0.01
C PRO A 200 20.70 -16.46 -1.46
N LEU A 201 21.13 -15.58 -2.37
CA LEU A 201 21.19 -15.89 -3.79
C LEU A 201 22.26 -16.98 -3.98
N VAL A 202 21.90 -18.03 -4.68
CA VAL A 202 22.83 -19.11 -5.04
C VAL A 202 23.52 -18.75 -6.35
#